data_8922f55c148c5c2710952da024a216e1
#
_entry.id   8922f55c148c5c2710952da024a216e1
#
_cell.length_a   1.000
_cell.length_b   1.000
_cell.length_c   1.000
_cell.angle_alpha   90.00
_cell.angle_beta   90.00
_cell.angle_gamma   90.00
#
_symmetry.space_group_name_H-M   'P 1'
#
loop_
_entity.id
_entity.type
_entity.pdbx_description
1 polymer ?
#
loop_
_entity_poly.entity_id
_entity_poly.type
_entity_poly.pdbx_seq_one_letter_code
_entity_poly.pdbx_strand_id
1 'polypeptide(L)'
;MNVLFTEQAWKEFNDVKDNSELGKSIRATIKEIQQGDNLGKAEALKHQLSGYYSRRLDKKNRLIYKIEDDTLKIVQCVGHYSD
;
A
#
# COMPACT_ATOMS: atom_id res chain seq x y z
N MET A 1 -6.71 -11.63 -6.99
CA MET A 1 -5.68 -11.70 -5.93
C MET A 1 -6.30 -11.29 -4.60
N ASN A 2 -5.89 -11.97 -3.56
CA ASN A 2 -6.35 -11.68 -2.20
C ASN A 2 -5.64 -10.47 -1.63
N VAL A 3 -6.26 -9.82 -0.64
CA VAL A 3 -5.64 -8.69 0.07
C VAL A 3 -5.51 -9.07 1.54
N LEU A 4 -4.31 -8.91 2.07
CA LEU A 4 -4.00 -9.17 3.47
C LEU A 4 -3.33 -7.93 4.06
N PHE A 5 -3.87 -7.44 5.17
CA PHE A 5 -3.23 -6.36 5.92
C PHE A 5 -2.49 -6.96 7.11
N THR A 6 -1.31 -6.44 7.41
CA THR A 6 -0.71 -6.73 8.71
C THR A 6 -1.57 -6.06 9.79
N GLU A 7 -1.39 -6.46 11.03
CA GLU A 7 -2.13 -5.87 12.14
C GLU A 7 -1.92 -4.35 12.19
N GLN A 8 -0.68 -3.90 12.01
CA GLN A 8 -0.37 -2.48 12.01
C GLN A 8 -1.07 -1.74 10.87
N ALA A 9 -0.98 -2.27 9.66
CA ALA A 9 -1.61 -1.64 8.50
C ALA A 9 -3.13 -1.62 8.64
N TRP A 10 -3.71 -2.65 9.22
CA TRP A 10 -5.15 -2.72 9.46
C TRP A 10 -5.61 -1.63 10.41
N LYS A 11 -4.86 -1.40 11.49
CA LYS A 11 -5.16 -0.31 12.42
C LYS A 11 -5.08 1.05 11.74
N GLU A 12 -4.05 1.25 10.93
CA GLU A 12 -3.90 2.49 10.16
C GLU A 12 -5.09 2.72 9.24
N PHE A 13 -5.46 1.67 8.51
CA PHE A 13 -6.57 1.77 7.56
C PHE A 13 -7.89 2.07 8.26
N ASN A 14 -8.15 1.44 9.40
CA ASN A 14 -9.38 1.64 10.16
C ASN A 14 -9.50 3.05 10.74
N ASP A 15 -8.37 3.72 11.00
CA ASP A 15 -8.38 5.08 11.51
C ASP A 15 -8.61 6.12 10.42
N VAL A 16 -8.52 5.73 9.15
CA VAL A 16 -8.74 6.64 8.03
C VAL A 16 -10.23 6.64 7.69
N LYS A 17 -10.83 7.84 7.60
CA LYS A 17 -12.25 7.94 7.24
C LYS A 17 -12.47 7.51 5.80
N ASP A 18 -13.52 6.71 5.57
CA ASP A 18 -13.83 6.16 4.25
C ASP A 18 -14.01 7.23 3.18
N ASN A 19 -14.65 8.34 3.52
CA ASN A 19 -14.93 9.39 2.57
C ASN A 19 -13.83 10.46 2.48
N SER A 20 -12.72 10.27 3.19
CA SER A 20 -11.57 11.17 3.08
C SER A 20 -10.82 10.93 1.78
N GLU A 21 -10.06 11.92 1.35
CA GLU A 21 -9.21 11.77 0.15
C GLU A 21 -8.21 10.64 0.34
N LEU A 22 -7.63 10.51 1.52
CA LEU A 22 -6.69 9.42 1.79
C LEU A 22 -7.37 8.06 1.73
N GLY A 23 -8.55 7.92 2.33
CA GLY A 23 -9.30 6.66 2.26
C GLY A 23 -9.64 6.27 0.85
N LYS A 24 -10.07 7.22 0.03
CA LYS A 24 -10.34 6.97 -1.39
C LYS A 24 -9.08 6.56 -2.13
N SER A 25 -7.96 7.23 -1.85
CA SER A 25 -6.69 6.92 -2.50
C SER A 25 -6.20 5.52 -2.13
N ILE A 26 -6.32 5.13 -0.87
CA ILE A 26 -5.93 3.78 -0.44
C ILE A 26 -6.75 2.73 -1.19
N ARG A 27 -8.07 2.87 -1.21
CA ARG A 27 -8.94 1.88 -1.87
C ARG A 27 -8.69 1.82 -3.37
N ALA A 28 -8.52 2.98 -4.01
CA ALA A 28 -8.26 3.03 -5.44
C ALA A 28 -6.93 2.38 -5.79
N THR A 29 -5.90 2.63 -4.98
CA THR A 29 -4.57 2.07 -5.19
C THR A 29 -4.58 0.55 -5.04
N ILE A 30 -5.24 0.04 -4.02
CA ILE A 30 -5.37 -1.41 -3.82
C ILE A 30 -6.06 -2.04 -5.03
N LYS A 31 -7.13 -1.42 -5.51
CA LYS A 31 -7.86 -1.94 -6.66
C LYS A 31 -6.99 -1.96 -7.92
N GLU A 32 -6.22 -0.90 -8.15
CA GLU A 32 -5.29 -0.84 -9.29
C GLU A 32 -4.27 -1.98 -9.24
N ILE A 33 -3.70 -2.21 -8.06
CA ILE A 33 -2.71 -3.28 -7.89
C ILE A 33 -3.36 -4.63 -8.14
N GLN A 34 -4.57 -4.86 -7.62
CA GLN A 34 -5.29 -6.11 -7.84
C GLN A 34 -5.59 -6.37 -9.31
N GLN A 35 -5.76 -5.31 -10.10
CA GLN A 35 -6.03 -5.41 -11.53
C GLN A 35 -4.74 -5.51 -12.36
N GLY A 36 -3.59 -5.51 -11.72
CA GLY A 36 -2.30 -5.58 -12.42
C GLY A 36 -1.84 -4.24 -12.99
N ASP A 37 -2.54 -3.16 -12.73
CA ASP A 37 -2.19 -1.82 -13.24
C ASP A 37 -1.19 -1.17 -12.30
N ASN A 38 0.05 -1.60 -12.40
CA ASN A 38 1.08 -1.23 -11.43
C ASN A 38 2.32 -0.62 -12.08
N LEU A 39 2.35 -0.58 -13.40
CA LEU A 39 3.54 -0.18 -14.14
C LEU A 39 3.84 1.32 -13.97
N GLY A 40 5.08 1.62 -13.66
CA GLY A 40 5.58 2.99 -13.58
C GLY A 40 5.21 3.75 -12.32
N LYS A 41 4.40 3.16 -11.43
CA LYS A 41 3.98 3.84 -10.20
C LYS A 41 4.60 3.25 -8.95
N ALA A 42 4.98 1.98 -8.98
CA ALA A 42 5.57 1.31 -7.83
C ALA A 42 7.08 1.54 -7.79
N GLU A 43 7.58 1.88 -6.61
CA GLU A 43 9.01 1.99 -6.36
C GLU A 43 9.46 0.78 -5.56
N ALA A 44 10.45 0.05 -6.08
CA ALA A 44 11.03 -1.06 -5.34
C ALA A 44 11.84 -0.54 -4.16
N LEU A 45 11.62 -1.13 -3.00
CA LEU A 45 12.35 -0.75 -1.79
C LEU A 45 13.63 -1.57 -1.67
N LYS A 46 14.55 -1.08 -0.83
CA LYS A 46 15.90 -1.64 -0.69
C LYS A 46 16.16 -2.07 0.74
N HIS A 47 17.32 -2.64 0.97
CA HIS A 47 17.80 -3.02 2.30
C HIS A 47 16.83 -3.98 2.98
N GLN A 48 16.39 -3.67 4.19
CA GLN A 48 15.53 -4.56 4.97
C GLN A 48 14.16 -4.79 4.35
N LEU A 49 13.71 -3.88 3.48
CA LEU A 49 12.43 -4.02 2.78
C LEU A 49 12.60 -4.42 1.32
N SER A 50 13.73 -5.02 0.98
CA SER A 50 13.92 -5.60 -0.36
C SER A 50 12.81 -6.61 -0.64
N GLY A 51 12.20 -6.52 -1.82
CA GLY A 51 11.05 -7.34 -2.18
C GLY A 51 9.72 -6.67 -1.93
N TYR A 52 9.72 -5.55 -1.24
CA TYR A 52 8.52 -4.73 -1.04
C TYR A 52 8.52 -3.57 -2.01
N TYR A 53 7.34 -2.97 -2.18
CA TYR A 53 7.14 -1.84 -3.07
C TYR A 53 6.42 -0.73 -2.33
N SER A 54 6.62 0.49 -2.80
CA SER A 54 5.96 1.67 -2.27
C SER A 54 5.19 2.36 -3.39
N ARG A 55 3.94 2.73 -3.10
CA ARG A 55 3.14 3.58 -3.99
C ARG A 55 2.67 4.81 -3.23
N ARG A 56 2.81 5.95 -3.88
CA ARG A 56 2.40 7.21 -3.30
C ARG A 56 0.88 7.30 -3.26
N LEU A 57 0.33 7.63 -2.11
CA LEU A 57 -1.11 7.84 -1.92
C LEU A 57 -1.45 9.34 -1.99
N ASP A 58 -0.61 10.16 -1.38
CA ASP A 58 -0.69 11.62 -1.42
C ASP A 58 0.68 12.17 -1.06
N LYS A 59 0.80 13.45 -0.74
CA LYS A 59 2.09 14.08 -0.44
C LYS A 59 2.78 13.49 0.79
N LYS A 60 2.01 12.95 1.73
CA LYS A 60 2.53 12.51 3.02
C LYS A 60 2.46 11.02 3.24
N ASN A 61 1.64 10.31 2.47
CA ASN A 61 1.32 8.93 2.78
C ASN A 61 1.67 8.00 1.62
N ARG A 62 2.17 6.81 1.97
CA ARG A 62 2.56 5.79 0.99
C ARG A 62 1.99 4.44 1.40
N LEU A 63 1.66 3.64 0.38
CA LEU A 63 1.25 2.26 0.57
C LEU A 63 2.49 1.39 0.39
N ILE A 64 2.84 0.63 1.41
CA ILE A 64 3.97 -0.30 1.37
C ILE A 64 3.42 -1.71 1.34
N TYR A 65 3.84 -2.49 0.35
CA TYR A 65 3.25 -3.80 0.11
C TYR A 65 4.21 -4.73 -0.60
N LYS A 66 3.86 -6.01 -0.61
CA LYS A 66 4.48 -6.99 -1.51
C LYS A 66 3.40 -7.89 -2.07
N ILE A 67 3.71 -8.57 -3.16
CA ILE A 67 2.83 -9.56 -3.76
C ILE A 67 3.52 -10.92 -3.65
N GLU A 68 2.82 -11.88 -3.07
CA GLU A 68 3.35 -13.21 -2.83
C GLU A 68 2.19 -14.21 -2.84
N ASP A 69 2.32 -15.28 -3.61
CA ASP A 69 1.30 -16.34 -3.67
C ASP A 69 -0.10 -15.80 -3.97
N ASP A 70 -0.20 -14.96 -4.98
CA ASP A 70 -1.46 -14.32 -5.40
C ASP A 70 -2.12 -13.52 -4.27
N THR A 71 -1.31 -13.00 -3.36
CA THR A 71 -1.78 -12.19 -2.23
C THR A 71 -1.06 -10.87 -2.21
N LEU A 72 -1.83 -9.80 -2.13
CA LEU A 72 -1.31 -8.45 -1.92
C LEU A 72 -1.23 -8.24 -0.41
N LYS A 73 -0.02 -8.20 0.12
CA LYS A 73 0.23 -8.03 1.55
C LYS A 73 0.60 -6.58 1.83
N ILE A 74 -0.24 -5.89 2.57
CA ILE A 74 -0.04 -4.47 2.90
C ILE A 74 0.54 -4.36 4.30
N VAL A 75 1.69 -3.69 4.41
CA VAL A 75 2.38 -3.54 5.69
C VAL A 75 2.31 -2.13 6.24
N GLN A 76 1.98 -1.16 5.38
CA GLN A 76 1.80 0.23 5.81
C GLN A 76 0.88 0.93 4.82
N CYS A 77 -0.02 1.77 5.30
CA CYS A 77 -0.86 2.57 4.40
C CYS A 77 -1.02 4.02 4.88
N VAL A 78 -0.32 4.41 5.93
CA VAL A 78 -0.30 5.78 6.43
C VAL A 78 1.14 6.13 6.79
N GLY A 79 1.55 7.34 6.45
CA GLY A 79 2.88 7.83 6.78
C GLY A 79 3.88 7.69 5.64
N HIS A 80 5.04 8.23 5.90
CA HIS A 80 6.18 8.13 4.99
C HIS A 80 6.95 6.86 5.22
N TYR A 81 7.61 6.40 4.18
CA TYR A 81 8.68 5.44 4.31
C TYR A 81 9.95 6.08 3.78
N SER A 82 10.99 6.06 4.57
CA SER A 82 12.31 6.55 4.20
C SER A 82 13.27 5.38 4.22
N ASP A 83 13.86 5.10 3.08
CA ASP A 83 14.78 3.96 2.92
C ASP A 83 16.15 4.26 3.53
#